data_6634ca848fb9ae307749aadcb7c2dfc3
#
_entry.id   6634ca848fb9ae307749aadcb7c2dfc3
#
_cell.length_a   1.000
_cell.length_b   1.000
_cell.length_c   1.000
_cell.angle_alpha   90.00
_cell.angle_beta   90.00
_cell.angle_gamma   90.00
#
_symmetry.space_group_name_H-M   'P 1'
#
loop_
_entity.id
_entity.type
_entity.pdbx_description
1 polymer ?
#
loop_
_entity_poly.entity_id
_entity_poly.type
_entity_poly.pdbx_seq_one_letter_code
_entity_poly.pdbx_strand_id
1 'polypeptide(L)'
;LAYFKETCIGGESMRKKIRVAGVVNDSIVDGPGFRFSVFVQGCPHGCPGCHNPKTHPFEGGVMMEPEEILERMKKNPLLKGITLSGGEPFCQAEALAYLARQVHAAGWDVVCYTGYTLETLLAMEDPHIRELLEEVDLLIDGPFILEKRDLTLLFRGSSNQRLILVKPTLQTGSITLMEEDV
;
A
#
# COMPACT_ATOMS: atom_id res chain seq x y z
N LEU A 1 -15.22 5.17 -14.42
CA LEU A 1 -15.86 4.49 -13.26
C LEU A 1 -16.19 3.02 -13.57
N ALA A 2 -16.70 2.69 -14.78
CA ALA A 2 -17.00 1.29 -15.19
C ALA A 2 -15.75 0.44 -15.39
N TYR A 3 -14.66 1.03 -15.85
CA TYR A 3 -13.37 0.34 -16.12
C TYR A 3 -12.68 -0.19 -14.86
N PHE A 4 -12.96 0.43 -13.70
CA PHE A 4 -12.35 0.04 -12.42
C PHE A 4 -12.89 -1.29 -11.87
N LYS A 5 -14.19 -1.58 -12.09
CA LYS A 5 -14.82 -2.81 -11.58
C LYS A 5 -14.34 -4.10 -12.26
N GLU A 6 -13.91 -4.02 -13.52
CA GLU A 6 -13.51 -5.24 -14.26
C GLU A 6 -12.05 -5.64 -14.02
N THR A 7 -11.18 -4.70 -13.61
CA THR A 7 -9.74 -4.96 -13.49
C THR A 7 -9.30 -5.50 -12.12
N CYS A 8 -10.08 -5.26 -11.06
CA CYS A 8 -9.73 -5.68 -9.69
C CYS A 8 -10.49 -6.91 -9.18
N ILE A 9 -11.46 -7.49 -9.96
CA ILE A 9 -12.29 -8.61 -9.51
C ILE A 9 -11.64 -9.95 -9.89
N GLY A 10 -10.92 -10.54 -8.99
CA GLY A 10 -10.55 -11.96 -9.02
C GLY A 10 -11.48 -12.79 -8.12
N GLY A 11 -12.00 -13.89 -8.63
CA GLY A 11 -13.09 -14.76 -8.18
C GLY A 11 -13.32 -15.03 -6.68
N GLU A 12 -14.55 -15.35 -6.35
CA GLU A 12 -15.17 -15.44 -5.01
C GLU A 12 -14.50 -16.37 -3.98
N SER A 13 -13.66 -17.33 -4.40
CA SER A 13 -13.03 -18.32 -3.50
C SER A 13 -11.69 -17.87 -2.88
N MET A 14 -11.15 -16.69 -3.29
CA MET A 14 -9.80 -16.25 -2.90
C MET A 14 -9.78 -14.87 -2.21
N ARG A 15 -10.89 -14.40 -1.71
CA ARG A 15 -11.05 -13.03 -1.15
C ARG A 15 -10.18 -12.71 0.06
N LYS A 16 -9.66 -13.71 0.76
CA LYS A 16 -8.77 -13.52 1.92
C LYS A 16 -7.29 -13.69 1.62
N LYS A 17 -6.92 -14.25 0.47
CA LYS A 17 -5.53 -14.40 0.04
C LYS A 17 -5.06 -13.15 -0.69
N ILE A 18 -3.79 -12.84 -0.50
CA ILE A 18 -3.12 -11.71 -1.13
C ILE A 18 -2.25 -12.25 -2.27
N ARG A 19 -2.41 -11.71 -3.46
CA ARG A 19 -1.50 -11.98 -4.57
C ARG A 19 -0.26 -11.12 -4.43
N VAL A 20 0.86 -11.74 -4.13
CA VAL A 20 2.12 -11.11 -3.76
C VAL A 20 3.15 -11.34 -4.86
N ALA A 21 3.78 -10.27 -5.33
CA ALA A 21 4.92 -10.34 -6.25
C ALA A 21 6.22 -10.66 -5.52
N GLY A 22 6.36 -10.21 -4.28
CA GLY A 22 7.51 -10.46 -3.42
C GLY A 22 7.36 -9.83 -2.05
N VAL A 23 8.26 -10.20 -1.14
CA VAL A 23 8.37 -9.60 0.19
C VAL A 23 9.82 -9.27 0.52
N VAL A 24 10.02 -8.23 1.32
CA VAL A 24 11.31 -7.88 1.94
C VAL A 24 11.12 -7.85 3.45
N ASN A 25 11.91 -8.64 4.18
CA ASN A 25 11.67 -8.88 5.62
C ASN A 25 12.15 -7.71 6.51
N ASP A 26 13.03 -6.84 6.02
CA ASP A 26 13.74 -5.84 6.82
C ASP A 26 14.13 -4.60 5.98
N SER A 27 13.17 -4.02 5.27
CA SER A 27 13.40 -2.79 4.50
C SER A 27 13.57 -1.57 5.40
N ILE A 28 14.48 -0.67 5.01
CA ILE A 28 14.70 0.65 5.64
C ILE A 28 14.36 1.81 4.69
N VAL A 29 13.95 1.51 3.47
CA VAL A 29 13.67 2.51 2.42
C VAL A 29 12.17 2.63 2.08
N ASP A 30 11.35 1.69 2.55
CA ASP A 30 9.92 1.63 2.23
C ASP A 30 9.04 2.26 3.32
N GLY A 31 9.55 3.22 4.06
CA GLY A 31 8.83 3.91 5.13
C GLY A 31 9.67 4.07 6.40
N PRO A 32 9.12 4.75 7.44
CA PRO A 32 9.85 5.02 8.68
C PRO A 32 10.16 3.75 9.48
N GLY A 33 11.41 3.60 9.91
CA GLY A 33 11.89 2.47 10.71
C GLY A 33 12.11 1.19 9.89
N PHE A 34 12.29 0.06 10.58
CA PHE A 34 12.39 -1.24 9.91
C PHE A 34 11.00 -1.73 9.50
N ARG A 35 10.85 -2.07 8.23
CA ARG A 35 9.55 -2.43 7.62
C ARG A 35 9.57 -3.85 7.06
N PHE A 36 8.49 -4.58 7.27
CA PHE A 36 8.19 -5.74 6.45
C PHE A 36 7.44 -5.26 5.21
N SER A 37 8.06 -5.34 4.03
CA SER A 37 7.46 -4.81 2.81
C SER A 37 6.82 -5.93 2.00
N VAL A 38 5.54 -5.78 1.69
CA VAL A 38 4.76 -6.66 0.82
C VAL A 38 4.53 -5.94 -0.51
N PHE A 39 5.08 -6.50 -1.58
CA PHE A 39 4.87 -6.02 -2.94
C PHE A 39 3.74 -6.84 -3.56
N VAL A 40 2.56 -6.23 -3.70
CA VAL A 40 1.41 -6.90 -4.31
C VAL A 40 1.56 -7.02 -5.82
N GLN A 41 0.91 -8.02 -6.41
CA GLN A 41 0.86 -8.23 -7.85
C GLN A 41 -0.43 -7.65 -8.43
N GLY A 42 -0.31 -6.94 -9.56
CA GLY A 42 -1.39 -6.26 -10.26
C GLY A 42 -1.41 -4.76 -10.02
N CYS A 43 -1.36 -3.97 -11.10
CA CYS A 43 -1.41 -2.51 -11.05
C CYS A 43 -2.04 -1.94 -12.32
N PRO A 44 -3.09 -1.12 -12.23
CA PRO A 44 -3.76 -0.52 -13.39
C PRO A 44 -3.09 0.76 -13.89
N HIS A 45 -2.12 1.32 -13.16
CA HIS A 45 -1.60 2.67 -13.44
C HIS A 45 -0.65 2.73 -14.62
N GLY A 46 0.22 1.72 -14.80
CA GLY A 46 1.16 1.66 -15.93
C GLY A 46 2.13 2.86 -15.99
N CYS A 47 2.56 3.42 -14.86
CA CYS A 47 3.40 4.62 -14.80
C CYS A 47 4.70 4.44 -15.60
N PRO A 48 5.03 5.36 -16.54
CA PRO A 48 6.32 5.36 -17.22
C PRO A 48 7.49 5.46 -16.23
N GLY A 49 8.48 4.57 -16.35
CA GLY A 49 9.64 4.55 -15.45
C GLY A 49 9.35 4.00 -14.05
N CYS A 50 8.24 3.30 -13.86
CA CYS A 50 7.89 2.64 -12.59
C CYS A 50 9.06 1.81 -12.06
N HIS A 51 9.31 1.86 -10.75
CA HIS A 51 10.37 1.09 -10.08
C HIS A 51 10.09 -0.42 -10.06
N ASN A 52 8.82 -0.81 -10.12
CA ASN A 52 8.37 -2.20 -10.02
C ASN A 52 7.53 -2.65 -11.24
N PRO A 53 8.01 -2.52 -12.50
CA PRO A 53 7.19 -2.81 -13.68
C PRO A 53 6.73 -4.28 -13.76
N LYS A 54 7.44 -5.19 -13.10
CA LYS A 54 7.07 -6.62 -13.03
C LYS A 54 5.80 -6.87 -12.21
N THR A 55 5.38 -5.91 -11.39
CA THR A 55 4.15 -6.03 -10.59
C THR A 55 2.90 -5.52 -11.31
N HIS A 56 3.02 -4.95 -12.52
CA HIS A 56 1.88 -4.44 -13.29
C HIS A 56 0.88 -5.53 -13.72
N PRO A 57 1.32 -6.68 -14.27
CA PRO A 57 0.37 -7.73 -14.66
C PRO A 57 -0.45 -8.21 -13.47
N PHE A 58 -1.77 -8.40 -13.67
CA PHE A 58 -2.65 -8.98 -12.65
C PHE A 58 -2.47 -10.50 -12.49
N GLU A 59 -1.78 -11.10 -13.43
CA GLU A 59 -1.38 -12.51 -13.44
C GLU A 59 0.01 -12.68 -12.80
N GLY A 60 0.32 -13.90 -12.40
CA GLY A 60 1.60 -14.21 -11.77
C GLY A 60 1.60 -13.98 -10.26
N GLY A 61 2.78 -13.78 -9.68
CA GLY A 61 2.93 -13.70 -8.22
C GLY A 61 2.58 -15.01 -7.51
N VAL A 62 2.49 -14.95 -6.20
CA VAL A 62 2.16 -16.09 -5.32
C VAL A 62 0.97 -15.68 -4.44
N MET A 63 0.05 -16.60 -4.20
CA MET A 63 -1.05 -16.39 -3.27
C MET A 63 -0.57 -16.68 -1.85
N MET A 64 -0.63 -15.68 -0.98
CA MET A 64 -0.24 -15.78 0.42
C MET A 64 -1.45 -15.54 1.33
N GLU A 65 -1.53 -16.31 2.42
CA GLU A 65 -2.48 -16.03 3.49
C GLU A 65 -1.96 -14.85 4.35
N PRO A 66 -2.84 -13.95 4.82
CA PRO A 66 -2.46 -12.88 5.75
C PRO A 66 -1.71 -13.40 6.99
N GLU A 67 -2.13 -14.55 7.50
CA GLU A 67 -1.54 -15.21 8.67
C GLU A 67 -0.08 -15.63 8.41
N GLU A 68 0.24 -16.07 7.18
CA GLU A 68 1.62 -16.40 6.80
C GLU A 68 2.52 -15.15 6.84
N ILE A 69 2.00 -14.01 6.37
CA ILE A 69 2.72 -12.73 6.43
C ILE A 69 2.98 -12.33 7.88
N LEU A 70 1.97 -12.41 8.75
CA LEU A 70 2.11 -12.12 10.17
C LEU A 70 3.15 -13.01 10.87
N GLU A 71 3.14 -14.31 10.58
CA GLU A 71 4.11 -15.23 11.16
C GLU A 71 5.55 -14.93 10.70
N ARG A 72 5.72 -14.44 9.48
CA ARG A 72 7.02 -13.95 9.01
C ARG A 72 7.45 -12.68 9.74
N MET A 73 6.53 -11.72 9.94
CA MET A 73 6.79 -10.49 10.68
C MET A 73 7.24 -10.75 12.11
N LYS A 74 6.59 -11.68 12.81
CA LYS A 74 6.92 -12.06 14.21
C LYS A 74 8.36 -12.54 14.39
N LYS A 75 9.02 -13.01 13.34
CA LYS A 75 10.41 -13.47 13.40
C LYS A 75 11.43 -12.33 13.54
N ASN A 76 11.05 -11.09 13.23
CA ASN A 76 11.92 -9.93 13.35
C ASN A 76 11.38 -8.95 14.42
N PRO A 77 11.93 -8.95 15.64
CA PRO A 77 11.48 -8.08 16.73
C PRO A 77 11.80 -6.59 16.51
N LEU A 78 12.60 -6.25 15.50
CA LEU A 78 12.98 -4.87 15.20
C LEU A 78 11.98 -4.16 14.28
N LEU A 79 10.98 -4.88 13.76
CA LEU A 79 9.99 -4.29 12.87
C LEU A 79 9.15 -3.25 13.59
N LYS A 80 9.03 -2.08 12.97
CA LYS A 80 8.08 -1.04 13.35
C LYS A 80 6.69 -1.34 12.79
N GLY A 81 6.60 -1.95 11.61
CA GLY A 81 5.35 -2.29 10.99
C GLY A 81 5.48 -2.89 9.59
N ILE A 82 4.37 -2.91 8.89
CA ILE A 82 4.27 -3.38 7.50
C ILE A 82 4.22 -2.21 6.51
N THR A 83 4.78 -2.44 5.32
CA THR A 83 4.57 -1.56 4.16
C THR A 83 3.89 -2.34 3.05
N LEU A 84 2.76 -1.84 2.58
CA LEU A 84 2.01 -2.33 1.45
C LEU A 84 2.41 -1.54 0.21
N SER A 85 2.99 -2.20 -0.77
CA SER A 85 3.59 -1.58 -1.96
C SER A 85 3.51 -2.52 -3.17
N GLY A 86 4.34 -2.32 -4.18
CA GLY A 86 4.50 -3.19 -5.35
C GLY A 86 3.63 -2.78 -6.52
N GLY A 87 2.56 -3.50 -6.81
CA GLY A 87 1.50 -3.13 -7.73
C GLY A 87 0.61 -2.03 -7.14
N GLU A 88 -0.71 -2.23 -7.15
CA GLU A 88 -1.65 -1.31 -6.52
C GLU A 88 -2.36 -2.00 -5.35
N PRO A 89 -2.00 -1.68 -4.08
CA PRO A 89 -2.60 -2.30 -2.91
C PRO A 89 -4.14 -2.18 -2.87
N PHE A 90 -4.70 -1.05 -3.31
CA PHE A 90 -6.14 -0.85 -3.28
C PHE A 90 -6.91 -1.73 -4.28
N CYS A 91 -6.23 -2.39 -5.24
CA CYS A 91 -6.82 -3.46 -6.04
C CYS A 91 -7.08 -4.76 -5.24
N GLN A 92 -6.48 -4.88 -4.06
CA GLN A 92 -6.67 -6.01 -3.15
C GLN A 92 -7.14 -5.54 -1.75
N ALA A 93 -7.94 -4.47 -1.72
CA ALA A 93 -8.28 -3.75 -0.51
C ALA A 93 -8.93 -4.62 0.58
N GLU A 94 -9.83 -5.55 0.23
CA GLU A 94 -10.49 -6.46 1.19
C GLU A 94 -9.48 -7.30 1.98
N ALA A 95 -8.58 -7.99 1.26
CA ALA A 95 -7.58 -8.85 1.90
C ALA A 95 -6.54 -8.06 2.68
N LEU A 96 -6.14 -6.90 2.16
CA LEU A 96 -5.15 -6.03 2.81
C LEU A 96 -5.73 -5.28 4.01
N ALA A 97 -7.01 -4.91 4.00
CA ALA A 97 -7.68 -4.36 5.19
C ALA A 97 -7.72 -5.38 6.33
N TYR A 98 -8.01 -6.65 6.01
CA TYR A 98 -7.95 -7.73 7.00
C TYR A 98 -6.53 -7.89 7.58
N LEU A 99 -5.49 -7.97 6.72
CA LEU A 99 -4.10 -8.05 7.15
C LEU A 99 -3.73 -6.86 8.05
N ALA A 100 -4.07 -5.63 7.63
CA ALA A 100 -3.74 -4.40 8.35
C ALA A 100 -4.35 -4.38 9.76
N ARG A 101 -5.59 -4.83 9.93
CA ARG A 101 -6.23 -5.01 11.26
C ARG A 101 -5.44 -5.96 12.15
N GLN A 102 -4.97 -7.09 11.59
CA GLN A 102 -4.17 -8.05 12.35
C GLN A 102 -2.78 -7.49 12.72
N VAL A 103 -2.19 -6.69 11.84
CA VAL A 103 -0.92 -5.97 12.08
C VAL A 103 -1.08 -5.00 13.25
N HIS A 104 -2.14 -4.19 13.27
CA HIS A 104 -2.44 -3.30 14.40
C HIS A 104 -2.70 -4.07 15.71
N ALA A 105 -3.45 -5.17 15.65
CA ALA A 105 -3.71 -6.02 16.83
C ALA A 105 -2.42 -6.59 17.43
N ALA A 106 -1.36 -6.75 16.63
CA ALA A 106 -0.04 -7.18 17.05
C ALA A 106 0.88 -6.03 17.51
N GLY A 107 0.42 -4.78 17.46
CA GLY A 107 1.14 -3.59 17.93
C GLY A 107 2.04 -2.93 16.88
N TRP A 108 1.89 -3.24 15.60
CA TRP A 108 2.63 -2.66 14.49
C TRP A 108 1.82 -1.61 13.74
N ASP A 109 2.50 -0.70 13.04
CA ASP A 109 1.87 0.30 12.17
C ASP A 109 1.81 -0.15 10.69
N VAL A 110 1.01 0.54 9.88
CA VAL A 110 0.76 0.26 8.47
C VAL A 110 1.11 1.47 7.61
N VAL A 111 2.05 1.27 6.69
CA VAL A 111 2.38 2.20 5.61
C VAL A 111 1.84 1.65 4.30
N CYS A 112 1.25 2.47 3.46
CA CYS A 112 0.71 2.05 2.17
C CYS A 112 1.11 3.01 1.06
N TYR A 113 1.60 2.46 -0.05
CA TYR A 113 1.82 3.19 -1.30
C TYR A 113 0.62 2.99 -2.22
N THR A 114 0.26 4.04 -2.95
CA THR A 114 -0.78 3.95 -3.99
C THR A 114 -0.49 4.92 -5.13
N GLY A 115 -0.87 4.53 -6.33
CA GLY A 115 -0.86 5.42 -7.49
C GLY A 115 -2.09 6.32 -7.57
N TYR A 116 -3.11 6.11 -6.73
CA TYR A 116 -4.25 7.01 -6.60
C TYR A 116 -3.91 8.19 -5.69
N THR A 117 -4.65 9.30 -5.83
CA THR A 117 -4.68 10.34 -4.79
C THR A 117 -5.69 9.94 -3.71
N LEU A 118 -5.50 10.45 -2.49
CA LEU A 118 -6.43 10.21 -1.39
C LEU A 118 -7.87 10.62 -1.78
N GLU A 119 -8.00 11.76 -2.46
CA GLU A 119 -9.30 12.27 -2.91
C GLU A 119 -9.99 11.30 -3.88
N THR A 120 -9.21 10.67 -4.77
CA THR A 120 -9.71 9.63 -5.68
C THR A 120 -10.18 8.40 -4.90
N LEU A 121 -9.40 7.94 -3.93
CA LEU A 121 -9.76 6.78 -3.10
C LEU A 121 -11.04 7.06 -2.29
N LEU A 122 -11.17 8.25 -1.72
CA LEU A 122 -12.37 8.64 -0.95
C LEU A 122 -13.63 8.77 -1.82
N ALA A 123 -13.48 9.03 -3.12
CA ALA A 123 -14.59 9.10 -4.07
C ALA A 123 -15.02 7.73 -4.62
N MET A 124 -14.28 6.66 -4.34
CA MET A 124 -14.63 5.31 -4.76
C MET A 124 -15.74 4.73 -3.88
N GLU A 125 -16.71 4.05 -4.51
CA GLU A 125 -17.86 3.50 -3.81
C GLU A 125 -17.61 2.11 -3.18
N ASP A 126 -16.43 1.50 -3.41
CA ASP A 126 -16.07 0.21 -2.85
C ASP A 126 -15.80 0.34 -1.33
N PRO A 127 -16.59 -0.32 -0.46
CA PRO A 127 -16.42 -0.22 0.99
C PRO A 127 -15.06 -0.72 1.47
N HIS A 128 -14.45 -1.69 0.79
CA HIS A 128 -13.15 -2.24 1.19
C HIS A 128 -12.01 -1.24 1.01
N ILE A 129 -12.13 -0.29 0.08
CA ILE A 129 -11.17 0.82 -0.06
C ILE A 129 -11.20 1.68 1.21
N ARG A 130 -12.40 2.00 1.70
CA ARG A 130 -12.56 2.75 2.94
C ARG A 130 -12.02 1.99 4.14
N GLU A 131 -12.32 0.70 4.23
CA GLU A 131 -11.81 -0.17 5.28
C GLU A 131 -10.27 -0.21 5.31
N LEU A 132 -9.62 -0.35 4.14
CA LEU A 132 -8.16 -0.32 4.07
C LEU A 132 -7.61 1.06 4.46
N LEU A 133 -8.20 2.15 3.96
CA LEU A 133 -7.77 3.50 4.33
C LEU A 133 -7.80 3.74 5.83
N GLU A 134 -8.83 3.29 6.53
CA GLU A 134 -8.97 3.44 7.98
C GLU A 134 -7.88 2.70 8.77
N GLU A 135 -7.30 1.66 8.17
CA GLU A 135 -6.20 0.90 8.76
C GLU A 135 -4.80 1.42 8.37
N VAL A 136 -4.70 2.33 7.42
CA VAL A 136 -3.40 2.92 7.03
C VAL A 136 -3.03 4.06 7.96
N ASP A 137 -1.81 4.04 8.51
CA ASP A 137 -1.27 5.13 9.33
C ASP A 137 -0.61 6.20 8.46
N LEU A 138 0.24 5.77 7.51
CA LEU A 138 0.93 6.65 6.57
C LEU A 138 0.63 6.20 5.14
N LEU A 139 0.01 7.07 4.36
CA LEU A 139 -0.26 6.87 2.94
C LEU A 139 0.72 7.68 2.09
N ILE A 140 1.44 7.00 1.20
CA ILE A 140 2.22 7.64 0.15
C ILE A 140 1.36 7.59 -1.12
N ASP A 141 0.74 8.74 -1.46
CA ASP A 141 -0.27 8.82 -2.49
C ASP A 141 0.20 9.51 -3.77
N GLY A 142 -0.48 9.21 -4.86
CA GLY A 142 -0.26 9.79 -6.17
C GLY A 142 0.61 8.94 -7.11
N PRO A 143 0.39 9.06 -8.42
CA PRO A 143 1.13 8.29 -9.42
C PRO A 143 2.60 8.71 -9.45
N PHE A 144 3.48 7.75 -9.79
CA PHE A 144 4.86 8.10 -10.12
C PHE A 144 4.89 8.87 -11.44
N ILE A 145 5.50 10.05 -11.43
CA ILE A 145 5.68 10.92 -12.61
C ILE A 145 7.17 11.04 -12.90
N LEU A 146 7.61 10.48 -14.04
CA LEU A 146 9.03 10.38 -14.39
C LEU A 146 9.71 11.75 -14.46
N GLU A 147 9.02 12.77 -14.99
CA GLU A 147 9.52 14.14 -15.12
C GLU A 147 9.68 14.84 -13.76
N LYS A 148 9.05 14.29 -12.72
CA LYS A 148 9.12 14.78 -11.33
C LYS A 148 9.95 13.87 -10.42
N ARG A 149 10.67 12.91 -11.02
CA ARG A 149 11.53 11.98 -10.27
C ARG A 149 12.57 12.76 -9.46
N ASP A 150 12.66 12.42 -8.18
CA ASP A 150 13.65 13.01 -7.27
C ASP A 150 14.07 11.95 -6.24
N LEU A 151 15.36 11.59 -6.28
CA LEU A 151 15.94 10.56 -5.42
C LEU A 151 16.33 11.08 -4.03
N THR A 152 16.20 12.38 -3.79
CA THR A 152 16.48 12.99 -2.47
C THR A 152 15.28 12.98 -1.54
N LEU A 153 14.08 12.71 -2.08
CA LEU A 153 12.84 12.68 -1.32
C LEU A 153 12.76 11.43 -0.44
N LEU A 154 12.37 11.61 0.82
CA LEU A 154 12.10 10.50 1.72
C LEU A 154 10.87 9.71 1.26
N PHE A 155 11.02 8.39 1.12
CA PHE A 155 9.96 7.41 0.84
C PHE A 155 9.13 7.66 -0.44
N ARG A 156 9.50 8.61 -1.29
CA ARG A 156 8.78 9.00 -2.52
C ARG A 156 9.68 8.87 -3.73
N GLY A 157 9.09 8.54 -4.87
CA GLY A 157 9.82 8.47 -6.15
C GLY A 157 9.75 9.74 -6.97
N SER A 158 8.73 10.58 -6.77
CA SER A 158 8.50 11.83 -7.50
C SER A 158 7.86 12.90 -6.62
N SER A 159 8.15 14.18 -6.92
CA SER A 159 7.81 15.31 -6.04
C SER A 159 6.32 15.63 -5.94
N ASN A 160 5.47 15.06 -6.80
CA ASN A 160 4.02 15.18 -6.71
C ASN A 160 3.39 14.27 -5.65
N GLN A 161 4.11 13.24 -5.18
CA GLN A 161 3.61 12.30 -4.17
C GLN A 161 3.62 12.95 -2.78
N ARG A 162 2.66 12.57 -1.95
CA ARG A 162 2.46 13.14 -0.60
C ARG A 162 2.62 12.05 0.46
N LEU A 163 3.11 12.45 1.63
CA LEU A 163 3.19 11.63 2.85
C LEU A 163 2.03 12.03 3.75
N ILE A 164 0.92 11.32 3.69
CA ILE A 164 -0.33 11.68 4.38
C ILE A 164 -0.51 10.86 5.64
N LEU A 165 -0.66 11.52 6.78
CA LEU A 165 -1.11 10.91 8.02
C LEU A 165 -2.62 10.69 7.92
N VAL A 166 -3.04 9.43 7.71
CA VAL A 166 -4.43 9.11 7.33
C VAL A 166 -5.40 9.37 8.47
N LYS A 167 -5.11 8.87 9.67
CA LYS A 167 -6.03 9.00 10.82
C LYS A 167 -6.39 10.45 11.14
N PRO A 168 -5.42 11.39 11.35
CA PRO A 168 -5.78 12.79 11.58
C PRO A 168 -6.46 13.42 10.37
N THR A 169 -6.09 13.05 9.13
CA THR A 169 -6.75 13.53 7.92
C THR A 169 -8.23 13.15 7.88
N LEU A 170 -8.56 11.89 8.19
CA LEU A 170 -9.95 11.43 8.20
C LEU A 170 -10.77 12.04 9.34
N GLN A 171 -10.13 12.31 10.49
CA GLN A 171 -10.78 12.93 11.65
C GLN A 171 -11.11 14.41 11.44
N THR A 172 -10.21 15.15 10.79
CA THR A 172 -10.37 16.60 10.60
C THR A 172 -11.06 16.96 9.29
N GLY A 173 -11.08 16.05 8.32
CA GLY A 173 -11.51 16.32 6.94
C GLY A 173 -10.51 17.17 6.13
N SER A 174 -9.33 17.44 6.68
CA SER A 174 -8.26 18.20 6.02
C SER A 174 -6.99 17.38 5.96
N ILE A 175 -6.27 17.42 4.83
CA ILE A 175 -5.04 16.65 4.64
C ILE A 175 -3.98 17.08 5.65
N THR A 176 -3.52 16.11 6.44
CA THR A 176 -2.41 16.27 7.38
C THR A 176 -1.19 15.55 6.80
N LEU A 177 -0.15 16.30 6.50
CA LEU A 177 1.10 15.75 5.97
C LEU A 177 2.05 15.35 7.12
N MET A 178 2.83 14.32 6.89
CA MET A 178 3.96 13.98 7.75
C MET A 178 5.05 15.06 7.60
N GLU A 179 5.53 15.60 8.71
CA GLU A 179 6.69 16.49 8.70
C GLU A 179 7.95 15.69 8.34
N GLU A 180 8.72 16.22 7.42
CA GLU A 180 10.03 15.69 7.07
C GLU A 180 11.07 16.46 7.91
N ASP A 181 11.57 15.81 8.96
CA ASP A 181 12.69 16.37 9.71
C ASP A 181 13.91 16.47 8.78
N VAL A 182 14.34 17.69 8.54
CA VAL A 182 15.48 18.06 7.69
C VAL A 182 16.79 17.80 8.43
#